data_d7e35b086380ecb4f96f81d39467674b
#
_entry.id   d7e35b086380ecb4f96f81d39467674b
#
_cell.length_a   1.000
_cell.length_b   1.000
_cell.length_c   1.000
_cell.angle_alpha   90.00
_cell.angle_beta   90.00
_cell.angle_gamma   90.00
#
_symmetry.space_group_name_H-M   'P 1'
#
loop_
_entity.id
_entity.type
_entity.pdbx_description
1 polymer ?
#
loop_
_entity_poly.entity_id
_entity_poly.type
_entity_poly.pdbx_seq_one_letter_code
_entity_poly.pdbx_strand_id
1 'polypeptide(L)'
;AEHPFDGSWGYQVTGYYAPTSRYGTPQDFKYMIDYFHRNKIGVILDWVPAHFPKDAHGLANFDGTAVYEHADPRQGEHPDWGTKIYNYGRPEVKNFLIANALYWVEECHVDGLRVDAVASMLYLDYGKKDGEWVANKYGGNKNLEAIEFFKHLNTVVLGRNHGTVMIAEESTAWPKVTGDAEDDGLGFSLKWNMGWMNDFLEYMKLDPYFRKFNHNKMTFSMSYAYSERYVLVLSHDEVVHLKCSMLEKMPGELPDKFKNLKAAYSFMTCHPGKKLLFMGQEFGQLREWSEERELDWFLLQEQPHRDLQKYVSDLLTLYKKYPALYAMDNDPEGFEWINANDGDRSIFSFVRKSPTKRNNILYVVNFTPVDRPDYRVGVPKKKQYKLIMDENGMTEPKTFKAVKQECDNRPFSFAYPLPAYGVAIFTY
;
A
#
# COMPACT_ATOMS: atom_id res chain seq x y z
N ALA A 1 -1.73 19.89 1.03
CA ALA A 1 -1.38 21.26 0.70
C ALA A 1 -2.60 22.02 0.15
N GLU A 2 -2.54 23.36 0.12
CA GLU A 2 -3.64 24.20 -0.39
C GLU A 2 -3.82 24.03 -1.90
N HIS A 3 -5.07 23.91 -2.34
CA HIS A 3 -5.48 23.68 -3.73
C HIS A 3 -6.84 24.33 -4.00
N PRO A 4 -7.10 24.90 -5.21
CA PRO A 4 -8.33 25.61 -5.50
C PRO A 4 -9.51 24.71 -5.87
N PHE A 5 -9.25 23.52 -6.42
CA PHE A 5 -10.24 22.62 -6.95
C PHE A 5 -10.45 21.38 -6.08
N ASP A 6 -11.60 21.26 -5.41
CA ASP A 6 -11.93 20.17 -4.49
C ASP A 6 -11.90 18.80 -5.18
N GLY A 7 -12.43 18.71 -6.41
CA GLY A 7 -12.43 17.49 -7.21
C GLY A 7 -11.04 17.00 -7.63
N SER A 8 -9.97 17.75 -7.35
CA SER A 8 -8.59 17.27 -7.50
C SER A 8 -8.11 16.45 -6.31
N TRP A 9 -8.89 16.35 -5.23
CA TRP A 9 -8.53 15.69 -3.96
C TRP A 9 -7.21 16.18 -3.34
N GLY A 10 -6.77 17.40 -3.71
CA GLY A 10 -5.49 17.96 -3.29
C GLY A 10 -4.31 17.65 -4.20
N TYR A 11 -4.52 17.04 -5.37
CA TYR A 11 -3.44 16.76 -6.33
C TYR A 11 -3.15 17.92 -7.31
N GLN A 12 -3.96 18.98 -7.31
CA GLN A 12 -3.68 20.21 -8.07
C GLN A 12 -3.27 21.34 -7.11
N VAL A 13 -2.07 21.24 -6.56
CA VAL A 13 -1.55 22.12 -5.52
C VAL A 13 -1.17 23.49 -6.07
N THR A 14 -1.62 24.57 -5.41
CA THR A 14 -1.19 25.94 -5.67
C THR A 14 -0.42 26.54 -4.50
N GLY A 15 -0.72 26.12 -3.26
CA GLY A 15 -0.06 26.59 -2.05
C GLY A 15 0.82 25.52 -1.40
N TYR A 16 2.02 25.31 -1.94
CA TYR A 16 2.92 24.22 -1.50
C TYR A 16 3.37 24.30 -0.03
N TYR A 17 3.43 25.50 0.53
CA TYR A 17 3.85 25.75 1.91
C TYR A 17 2.68 26.07 2.85
N ALA A 18 1.46 25.72 2.47
CA ALA A 18 0.26 25.95 3.26
C ALA A 18 -0.58 24.68 3.36
N PRO A 19 -1.00 24.24 4.58
CA PRO A 19 -2.08 23.29 4.71
C PRO A 19 -3.37 23.93 4.15
N THR A 20 -4.25 23.08 3.59
CA THR A 20 -5.52 23.60 3.05
C THR A 20 -6.35 24.25 4.15
N SER A 21 -6.94 25.41 3.83
CA SER A 21 -7.81 26.16 4.74
C SER A 21 -9.17 25.50 5.00
N ARG A 22 -9.53 24.46 4.24
CA ARG A 22 -10.81 23.75 4.32
C ARG A 22 -11.06 23.09 5.67
N TYR A 23 -10.02 22.67 6.34
CA TYR A 23 -10.11 21.87 7.58
C TYR A 23 -9.58 22.59 8.82
N GLY A 24 -9.26 23.86 8.70
CA GLY A 24 -8.77 24.67 9.80
C GLY A 24 -7.53 25.49 9.47
N THR A 25 -6.88 26.00 10.50
CA THR A 25 -5.69 26.84 10.41
C THR A 25 -4.41 26.00 10.37
N PRO A 26 -3.25 26.57 10.00
CA PRO A 26 -1.96 25.90 10.15
C PRO A 26 -1.67 25.43 11.59
N GLN A 27 -2.20 26.13 12.59
CA GLN A 27 -2.09 25.74 14.00
C GLN A 27 -2.92 24.47 14.28
N ASP A 28 -4.14 24.38 13.72
CA ASP A 28 -4.98 23.20 13.86
C ASP A 28 -4.33 21.99 13.18
N PHE A 29 -3.67 22.18 12.05
CA PHE A 29 -2.92 21.12 11.37
C PHE A 29 -1.76 20.61 12.25
N LYS A 30 -0.96 21.49 12.82
CA LYS A 30 0.11 21.11 13.74
C LYS A 30 -0.44 20.47 15.03
N TYR A 31 -1.56 20.94 15.56
CA TYR A 31 -2.24 20.33 16.70
C TYR A 31 -2.71 18.91 16.38
N MET A 32 -3.26 18.68 15.18
CA MET A 32 -3.67 17.34 14.73
C MET A 32 -2.48 16.39 14.74
N ILE A 33 -1.33 16.79 14.20
CA ILE A 33 -0.11 15.97 14.19
C ILE A 33 0.35 15.65 15.60
N ASP A 34 0.43 16.65 16.49
CA ASP A 34 0.79 16.47 17.90
C ASP A 34 -0.18 15.51 18.61
N TYR A 35 -1.48 15.63 18.32
CA TYR A 35 -2.48 14.70 18.87
C TYR A 35 -2.28 13.26 18.43
N PHE A 36 -1.98 13.02 17.15
CA PHE A 36 -1.62 11.69 16.66
C PHE A 36 -0.35 11.17 17.32
N HIS A 37 0.69 11.98 17.45
CA HIS A 37 1.94 11.60 18.10
C HIS A 37 1.75 11.18 19.56
N ARG A 38 0.94 11.93 20.32
CA ARG A 38 0.56 11.56 21.71
C ARG A 38 -0.12 10.20 21.78
N ASN A 39 -0.83 9.82 20.72
CA ASN A 39 -1.45 8.50 20.59
C ASN A 39 -0.54 7.46 19.90
N LYS A 40 0.75 7.78 19.69
CA LYS A 40 1.76 6.90 19.07
C LYS A 40 1.40 6.52 17.62
N ILE A 41 0.81 7.44 16.90
CA ILE A 41 0.45 7.32 15.49
C ILE A 41 1.29 8.33 14.71
N GLY A 42 2.10 7.86 13.77
CA GLY A 42 2.84 8.71 12.83
C GLY A 42 1.91 9.25 11.74
N VAL A 43 2.27 10.40 11.19
CA VAL A 43 1.52 11.08 10.12
C VAL A 43 2.37 11.15 8.86
N ILE A 44 1.84 10.63 7.76
CA ILE A 44 2.45 10.70 6.43
C ILE A 44 1.61 11.63 5.58
N LEU A 45 2.24 12.65 5.03
CA LEU A 45 1.58 13.60 4.13
C LEU A 45 1.68 13.11 2.69
N ASP A 46 0.57 13.20 1.95
CA ASP A 46 0.58 13.01 0.50
C ASP A 46 1.14 14.26 -0.18
N TRP A 47 2.22 14.12 -0.94
CA TRP A 47 3.00 15.22 -1.50
C TRP A 47 3.14 15.08 -3.01
N VAL A 48 2.88 16.17 -3.74
CA VAL A 48 2.75 16.17 -5.20
C VAL A 48 3.84 17.01 -5.86
N PRO A 49 5.08 16.51 -6.01
CA PRO A 49 6.15 17.22 -6.71
C PRO A 49 6.16 17.00 -8.23
N ALA A 50 5.22 16.20 -8.76
CA ALA A 50 5.20 15.81 -10.16
C ALA A 50 4.72 16.94 -11.07
N HIS A 51 3.71 17.69 -10.62
CA HIS A 51 3.01 18.65 -11.47
C HIS A 51 2.27 19.72 -10.64
N PHE A 52 1.78 20.75 -11.32
CA PHE A 52 0.95 21.79 -10.73
C PHE A 52 -0.07 22.32 -11.74
N PRO A 53 -1.22 22.88 -11.29
CA PRO A 53 -2.28 23.36 -12.16
C PRO A 53 -1.92 24.67 -12.86
N LYS A 54 -2.72 25.04 -13.87
CA LYS A 54 -2.54 26.24 -14.69
C LYS A 54 -3.29 27.47 -14.16
N ASP A 55 -3.75 27.45 -12.91
CA ASP A 55 -4.46 28.55 -12.28
C ASP A 55 -3.64 29.85 -12.32
N ALA A 56 -4.28 30.96 -12.70
CA ALA A 56 -3.62 32.25 -12.93
C ALA A 56 -2.94 32.84 -11.68
N HIS A 57 -3.35 32.43 -10.48
CA HIS A 57 -2.76 32.82 -9.20
C HIS A 57 -1.71 31.80 -8.68
N GLY A 58 -1.48 30.71 -9.44
CA GLY A 58 -0.53 29.64 -9.10
C GLY A 58 0.86 29.85 -9.69
N LEU A 59 1.55 28.75 -9.95
CA LEU A 59 2.95 28.76 -10.37
C LEU A 59 3.14 28.80 -11.90
N ALA A 60 2.10 28.49 -12.68
CA ALA A 60 2.19 28.43 -14.14
C ALA A 60 2.46 29.82 -14.73
N ASN A 61 3.52 29.94 -15.55
CA ASN A 61 3.96 31.21 -16.14
C ASN A 61 4.09 32.35 -15.10
N PHE A 62 4.71 32.07 -13.97
CA PHE A 62 4.66 32.85 -12.73
C PHE A 62 4.95 34.35 -12.89
N ASP A 63 5.95 34.70 -13.69
CA ASP A 63 6.30 36.09 -14.00
C ASP A 63 6.02 36.43 -15.50
N GLY A 64 5.16 35.65 -16.15
CA GLY A 64 4.91 35.72 -17.58
C GLY A 64 5.85 34.82 -18.41
N THR A 65 6.75 34.09 -17.76
CA THR A 65 7.65 33.11 -18.37
C THR A 65 7.57 31.76 -17.67
N ALA A 66 8.19 30.74 -18.24
CA ALA A 66 8.29 29.40 -17.65
C ALA A 66 9.35 29.39 -16.52
N VAL A 67 8.97 29.75 -15.30
CA VAL A 67 9.86 29.78 -14.13
C VAL A 67 10.01 28.40 -13.49
N TYR A 68 8.90 27.73 -13.23
CA TYR A 68 8.85 26.43 -12.56
C TYR A 68 8.80 25.26 -13.54
N GLU A 69 8.13 25.45 -14.69
CA GLU A 69 7.97 24.45 -15.73
C GLU A 69 9.03 24.57 -16.84
N HIS A 70 9.09 23.58 -17.72
CA HIS A 70 9.79 23.71 -19.00
C HIS A 70 9.01 24.60 -19.98
N ALA A 71 9.73 25.44 -20.76
CA ALA A 71 9.11 26.28 -21.77
C ALA A 71 8.56 25.48 -22.96
N ASP A 72 9.20 24.37 -23.32
CA ASP A 72 8.70 23.44 -24.34
C ASP A 72 7.55 22.61 -23.76
N PRO A 73 6.32 22.72 -24.30
CA PRO A 73 5.16 21.97 -23.78
C PRO A 73 5.33 20.45 -23.86
N ARG A 74 6.16 19.93 -24.76
CA ARG A 74 6.48 18.50 -24.82
C ARG A 74 7.22 18.00 -23.58
N GLN A 75 7.89 18.87 -22.84
CA GLN A 75 8.56 18.59 -21.57
C GLN A 75 7.79 19.17 -20.38
N GLY A 76 7.08 20.27 -20.57
CA GLY A 76 6.46 21.08 -19.52
C GLY A 76 4.98 20.84 -19.28
N GLU A 77 4.33 19.89 -19.97
CA GLU A 77 2.90 19.63 -19.80
C GLU A 77 2.57 18.13 -19.73
N HIS A 78 1.59 17.80 -18.88
CA HIS A 78 0.87 16.53 -18.90
C HIS A 78 -0.45 16.72 -19.65
N PRO A 79 -0.58 16.23 -20.91
CA PRO A 79 -1.80 16.43 -21.70
C PRO A 79 -3.05 15.86 -21.05
N ASP A 80 -2.95 14.66 -20.47
CA ASP A 80 -4.08 13.95 -19.87
C ASP A 80 -4.60 14.62 -18.60
N TRP A 81 -3.71 15.27 -17.82
CA TRP A 81 -4.08 15.94 -16.57
C TRP A 81 -4.30 17.44 -16.72
N GLY A 82 -3.91 18.00 -17.86
CA GLY A 82 -3.99 19.44 -18.11
C GLY A 82 -3.07 20.30 -17.24
N THR A 83 -2.04 19.70 -16.63
CA THR A 83 -1.13 20.33 -15.66
C THR A 83 0.24 20.63 -16.25
N LYS A 84 1.02 21.46 -15.56
CA LYS A 84 2.43 21.74 -15.87
C LYS A 84 3.34 20.76 -15.16
N ILE A 85 4.50 20.44 -15.78
CA ILE A 85 5.56 19.60 -15.22
C ILE A 85 6.70 20.49 -14.73
N TYR A 86 7.19 20.23 -13.52
CA TYR A 86 8.36 20.91 -12.97
C TYR A 86 9.63 20.69 -13.80
N ASN A 87 10.43 21.73 -13.97
CA ASN A 87 11.75 21.65 -14.55
C ASN A 87 12.79 21.26 -13.49
N TYR A 88 12.97 19.97 -13.28
CA TYR A 88 13.92 19.42 -12.28
C TYR A 88 15.39 19.72 -12.62
N GLY A 89 15.69 20.18 -13.82
CA GLY A 89 17.03 20.62 -14.22
C GLY A 89 17.44 21.98 -13.65
N ARG A 90 16.46 22.81 -13.22
CA ARG A 90 16.74 24.13 -12.63
C ARG A 90 17.06 24.00 -11.14
N PRO A 91 18.21 24.51 -10.66
CA PRO A 91 18.57 24.49 -9.25
C PRO A 91 17.53 25.15 -8.34
N GLU A 92 16.92 26.25 -8.80
CA GLU A 92 15.90 27.00 -8.05
C GLU A 92 14.63 26.16 -7.83
N VAL A 93 14.21 25.41 -8.86
CA VAL A 93 13.04 24.53 -8.78
C VAL A 93 13.32 23.34 -7.85
N LYS A 94 14.51 22.72 -7.97
CA LYS A 94 14.93 21.68 -7.03
C LYS A 94 14.98 22.19 -5.60
N ASN A 95 15.55 23.36 -5.37
CA ASN A 95 15.58 23.95 -4.03
C ASN A 95 14.18 24.25 -3.49
N PHE A 96 13.27 24.76 -4.32
CA PHE A 96 11.87 25.00 -3.95
C PHE A 96 11.20 23.70 -3.47
N LEU A 97 11.32 22.62 -4.23
CA LEU A 97 10.70 21.33 -3.90
C LEU A 97 11.36 20.65 -2.68
N ILE A 98 12.70 20.64 -2.59
CA ILE A 98 13.41 20.05 -1.44
C ILE A 98 13.11 20.85 -0.16
N ALA A 99 13.14 22.18 -0.23
CA ALA A 99 12.78 23.03 0.91
C ALA A 99 11.31 22.82 1.33
N ASN A 100 10.41 22.59 0.37
CA ASN A 100 9.02 22.27 0.66
C ASN A 100 8.87 20.92 1.38
N ALA A 101 9.58 19.88 0.94
CA ALA A 101 9.59 18.61 1.65
C ALA A 101 10.11 18.77 3.10
N LEU A 102 11.21 19.50 3.27
CA LEU A 102 11.75 19.80 4.60
C LEU A 102 10.78 20.64 5.47
N TYR A 103 10.06 21.59 4.87
CA TYR A 103 9.05 22.38 5.58
C TYR A 103 7.98 21.48 6.23
N TRP A 104 7.45 20.52 5.49
CA TRP A 104 6.45 19.60 6.05
C TRP A 104 7.02 18.72 7.15
N VAL A 105 8.25 18.25 6.99
CA VAL A 105 8.91 17.39 7.98
C VAL A 105 9.40 18.16 9.19
N GLU A 106 10.11 19.27 8.99
CA GLU A 106 10.81 19.99 10.07
C GLU A 106 9.92 21.00 10.78
N GLU A 107 9.02 21.70 10.05
CA GLU A 107 8.16 22.75 10.62
C GLU A 107 6.77 22.21 11.01
N CYS A 108 6.25 21.25 10.28
CA CYS A 108 4.95 20.67 10.55
C CYS A 108 5.04 19.31 11.29
N HIS A 109 6.24 18.74 11.39
CA HIS A 109 6.54 17.50 12.11
C HIS A 109 5.81 16.25 11.56
N VAL A 110 5.56 16.19 10.24
CA VAL A 110 5.09 14.94 9.63
C VAL A 110 6.22 13.89 9.66
N ASP A 111 5.84 12.62 9.84
CA ASP A 111 6.80 11.51 9.97
C ASP A 111 7.25 10.96 8.60
N GLY A 112 6.64 11.44 7.53
CA GLY A 112 7.03 11.04 6.18
C GLY A 112 6.20 11.69 5.10
N LEU A 113 6.65 11.49 3.86
CA LEU A 113 5.96 11.93 2.65
C LEU A 113 5.69 10.72 1.74
N ARG A 114 4.44 10.60 1.28
CA ARG A 114 4.12 9.78 0.13
C ARG A 114 4.23 10.67 -1.10
N VAL A 115 5.12 10.30 -2.01
CA VAL A 115 5.40 11.06 -3.22
C VAL A 115 4.54 10.52 -4.35
N ASP A 116 3.63 11.36 -4.80
CA ASP A 116 2.65 11.06 -5.84
C ASP A 116 3.30 10.95 -7.22
N ALA A 117 2.77 10.05 -8.04
CA ALA A 117 3.05 9.94 -9.48
C ALA A 117 4.53 9.91 -9.87
N VAL A 118 5.36 9.20 -9.10
CA VAL A 118 6.82 9.12 -9.34
C VAL A 118 7.14 8.64 -10.76
N ALA A 119 6.37 7.68 -11.31
CA ALA A 119 6.55 7.21 -12.69
C ALA A 119 6.44 8.35 -13.71
N SER A 120 5.52 9.28 -13.52
CA SER A 120 5.32 10.43 -14.41
C SER A 120 6.52 11.39 -14.43
N MET A 121 7.32 11.38 -13.35
CA MET A 121 8.53 12.17 -13.23
C MET A 121 9.74 11.47 -13.86
N LEU A 122 9.80 10.14 -13.76
CA LEU A 122 10.94 9.32 -14.23
C LEU A 122 10.95 9.12 -15.74
N TYR A 123 9.80 9.16 -16.41
CA TYR A 123 9.66 8.91 -17.84
C TYR A 123 9.20 10.15 -18.60
N LEU A 124 10.01 10.59 -19.58
CA LEU A 124 9.73 11.76 -20.42
C LEU A 124 8.54 11.56 -21.35
N ASP A 125 8.24 10.33 -21.68
CA ASP A 125 7.11 9.89 -22.54
C ASP A 125 5.87 9.46 -21.76
N TYR A 126 5.84 9.64 -20.44
CA TYR A 126 4.70 9.23 -19.62
C TYR A 126 3.39 9.95 -20.05
N GLY A 127 2.36 9.15 -20.43
CA GLY A 127 1.09 9.68 -20.91
C GLY A 127 1.15 10.44 -22.24
N LYS A 128 2.23 10.29 -23.03
CA LYS A 128 2.46 11.02 -24.30
C LYS A 128 2.59 10.06 -25.46
N LYS A 129 2.18 10.55 -26.64
CA LYS A 129 2.32 9.83 -27.92
C LYS A 129 3.67 10.11 -28.56
N ASP A 130 4.01 9.33 -29.58
CA ASP A 130 5.19 9.56 -30.38
C ASP A 130 5.17 10.99 -30.96
N GLY A 131 6.28 11.71 -30.80
CA GLY A 131 6.45 13.11 -31.21
C GLY A 131 5.94 14.15 -30.20
N GLU A 132 5.23 13.75 -29.15
CA GLU A 132 4.73 14.64 -28.09
C GLU A 132 5.68 14.76 -26.87
N TRP A 133 6.87 14.17 -26.94
CA TRP A 133 7.89 14.23 -25.92
C TRP A 133 9.29 14.45 -26.51
N VAL A 134 10.24 14.83 -25.68
CA VAL A 134 11.63 15.10 -26.06
C VAL A 134 12.54 14.12 -25.35
N ALA A 135 13.36 13.40 -26.13
CA ALA A 135 14.31 12.45 -25.59
C ALA A 135 15.42 13.16 -24.76
N ASN A 136 15.97 12.46 -23.78
CA ASN A 136 17.12 12.94 -23.04
C ASN A 136 18.40 13.03 -23.93
N LYS A 137 19.46 13.58 -23.38
CA LYS A 137 20.75 13.78 -24.10
C LYS A 137 21.38 12.49 -24.66
N TYR A 138 20.90 11.32 -24.27
CA TYR A 138 21.36 10.03 -24.79
C TYR A 138 20.32 9.39 -25.73
N GLY A 139 19.25 10.07 -26.06
CA GLY A 139 18.21 9.60 -26.97
C GLY A 139 17.15 8.69 -26.31
N GLY A 140 17.18 8.53 -24.99
CA GLY A 140 16.22 7.69 -24.24
C GLY A 140 15.09 8.50 -23.60
N ASN A 141 14.15 7.78 -23.00
CA ASN A 141 12.96 8.33 -22.35
C ASN A 141 13.10 8.57 -20.83
N LYS A 142 14.25 8.25 -20.23
CA LYS A 142 14.48 8.50 -18.80
C LYS A 142 14.71 9.99 -18.54
N ASN A 143 14.00 10.55 -17.58
CA ASN A 143 14.21 11.92 -17.11
C ASN A 143 15.41 11.96 -16.15
N LEU A 144 16.59 12.27 -16.67
CA LEU A 144 17.84 12.24 -15.90
C LEU A 144 17.83 13.27 -14.77
N GLU A 145 17.22 14.42 -14.99
CA GLU A 145 17.10 15.50 -14.02
C GLU A 145 16.19 15.11 -12.85
N ALA A 146 15.08 14.41 -13.11
CA ALA A 146 14.20 13.89 -12.06
C ALA A 146 14.86 12.77 -11.24
N ILE A 147 15.65 11.90 -11.88
CA ILE A 147 16.44 10.86 -11.20
C ILE A 147 17.40 11.50 -10.19
N GLU A 148 18.16 12.49 -10.61
CA GLU A 148 19.10 13.22 -9.75
C GLU A 148 18.36 14.02 -8.66
N PHE A 149 17.18 14.58 -8.98
CA PHE A 149 16.33 15.25 -8.01
C PHE A 149 15.91 14.27 -6.89
N PHE A 150 15.43 13.07 -7.20
CA PHE A 150 15.02 12.08 -6.20
C PHE A 150 16.18 11.62 -5.32
N LYS A 151 17.34 11.34 -5.91
CA LYS A 151 18.54 10.98 -5.16
C LYS A 151 18.90 12.07 -4.14
N HIS A 152 18.91 13.32 -4.59
CA HIS A 152 19.23 14.48 -3.74
C HIS A 152 18.15 14.70 -2.67
N LEU A 153 16.86 14.71 -3.06
CA LEU A 153 15.73 14.86 -2.15
C LEU A 153 15.80 13.85 -1.00
N ASN A 154 15.88 12.56 -1.34
CA ASN A 154 15.85 11.49 -0.34
C ASN A 154 17.09 11.52 0.55
N THR A 155 18.28 11.81 -0.01
CA THR A 155 19.51 11.95 0.78
C THR A 155 19.41 13.10 1.77
N VAL A 156 18.88 14.25 1.37
CA VAL A 156 18.76 15.42 2.24
C VAL A 156 17.68 15.21 3.32
N VAL A 157 16.48 14.78 2.92
CA VAL A 157 15.36 14.63 3.87
C VAL A 157 15.66 13.55 4.90
N LEU A 158 16.09 12.37 4.47
CA LEU A 158 16.38 11.23 5.36
C LEU A 158 17.67 11.44 6.18
N GLY A 159 18.67 12.08 5.60
CA GLY A 159 19.93 12.37 6.28
C GLY A 159 19.80 13.41 7.40
N ARG A 160 18.90 14.40 7.22
CA ARG A 160 18.64 15.44 8.23
C ARG A 160 17.62 14.99 9.28
N ASN A 161 16.69 14.11 8.93
CA ASN A 161 15.54 13.77 9.76
C ASN A 161 15.47 12.25 10.00
N HIS A 162 16.22 11.77 10.98
CA HIS A 162 16.25 10.35 11.32
C HIS A 162 14.88 9.85 11.78
N GLY A 163 14.40 8.76 11.18
CA GLY A 163 13.09 8.15 11.47
C GLY A 163 11.99 8.58 10.51
N THR A 164 12.22 9.60 9.70
CA THR A 164 11.31 9.98 8.60
C THR A 164 11.29 8.91 7.50
N VAL A 165 10.17 8.77 6.81
CA VAL A 165 10.02 7.85 5.68
C VAL A 165 9.63 8.59 4.40
N MET A 166 10.24 8.20 3.29
CA MET A 166 9.90 8.67 1.94
C MET A 166 9.32 7.50 1.17
N ILE A 167 8.07 7.61 0.73
CA ILE A 167 7.31 6.52 0.12
C ILE A 167 7.01 6.88 -1.33
N ALA A 168 7.45 6.07 -2.29
CA ALA A 168 7.16 6.29 -3.70
C ALA A 168 5.83 5.64 -4.12
N GLU A 169 4.93 6.41 -4.71
CA GLU A 169 3.91 5.85 -5.59
C GLU A 169 4.52 5.74 -6.99
N GLU A 170 5.01 4.56 -7.31
CA GLU A 170 5.66 4.24 -8.58
C GLU A 170 5.07 2.93 -9.11
N SER A 171 4.36 3.00 -10.24
CA SER A 171 3.55 1.92 -10.78
C SER A 171 4.25 1.04 -11.82
N THR A 172 5.48 1.39 -12.20
CA THR A 172 6.23 0.70 -13.25
C THR A 172 7.26 -0.29 -12.69
N ALA A 173 7.98 -0.95 -13.59
CA ALA A 173 9.10 -1.83 -13.24
C ALA A 173 10.44 -1.08 -13.09
N TRP A 174 10.42 0.21 -12.71
CA TRP A 174 11.66 0.95 -12.46
C TRP A 174 12.46 0.28 -11.36
N PRO A 175 13.75 -0.04 -11.59
CA PRO A 175 14.55 -0.77 -10.63
C PRO A 175 15.10 0.14 -9.52
N LYS A 176 15.39 -0.45 -8.35
CA LYS A 176 16.07 0.21 -7.21
C LYS A 176 15.40 1.52 -6.76
N VAL A 177 14.08 1.59 -6.80
CA VAL A 177 13.34 2.74 -6.23
C VAL A 177 13.68 2.92 -4.77
N THR A 178 13.76 1.81 -4.03
CA THR A 178 14.13 1.79 -2.61
C THR A 178 15.60 1.42 -2.36
N GLY A 179 16.40 1.33 -3.42
CA GLY A 179 17.85 1.15 -3.32
C GLY A 179 18.56 2.42 -2.87
N ASP A 180 19.74 2.27 -2.29
CA ASP A 180 20.54 3.41 -1.84
C ASP A 180 20.97 4.31 -3.01
N ALA A 181 20.92 5.62 -2.81
CA ALA A 181 21.29 6.60 -3.85
C ALA A 181 22.76 6.47 -4.32
N GLU A 182 23.64 6.03 -3.42
CA GLU A 182 25.06 5.78 -3.73
C GLU A 182 25.26 4.53 -4.60
N ASP A 183 24.31 3.57 -4.58
CA ASP A 183 24.30 2.36 -5.40
C ASP A 183 23.30 2.47 -6.58
N ASP A 184 23.19 3.66 -7.15
CA ASP A 184 22.31 4.00 -8.28
C ASP A 184 20.81 3.77 -8.04
N GLY A 185 20.40 3.71 -6.78
CA GLY A 185 18.99 3.71 -6.38
C GLY A 185 18.42 5.12 -6.27
N LEU A 186 17.10 5.24 -6.09
CA LEU A 186 16.44 6.54 -5.89
C LEU A 186 16.41 6.98 -4.42
N GLY A 187 16.73 6.10 -3.48
CA GLY A 187 16.83 6.39 -2.05
C GLY A 187 15.50 6.44 -1.29
N PHE A 188 14.38 6.00 -1.87
CA PHE A 188 13.11 5.94 -1.13
C PHE A 188 13.15 4.89 -0.02
N SER A 189 12.42 5.15 1.07
CA SER A 189 12.27 4.20 2.17
C SER A 189 11.39 3.01 1.79
N LEU A 190 10.30 3.27 1.07
CA LEU A 190 9.28 2.30 0.67
C LEU A 190 8.73 2.62 -0.73
N LYS A 191 8.16 1.60 -1.38
CA LYS A 191 7.47 1.72 -2.67
C LYS A 191 6.08 1.08 -2.58
N TRP A 192 5.04 1.69 -3.14
CA TRP A 192 3.75 1.05 -3.32
C TRP A 192 3.84 -0.14 -4.28
N ASN A 193 3.26 -1.28 -3.90
CA ASN A 193 3.21 -2.48 -4.73
C ASN A 193 1.92 -2.53 -5.56
N MET A 194 1.91 -1.81 -6.68
CA MET A 194 0.74 -1.77 -7.57
C MET A 194 0.54 -3.11 -8.29
N GLY A 195 1.61 -3.87 -8.57
CA GLY A 195 1.53 -5.20 -9.17
C GLY A 195 0.78 -6.18 -8.27
N TRP A 196 1.15 -6.23 -6.98
CA TRP A 196 0.43 -7.04 -6.00
C TRP A 196 -1.04 -6.63 -5.90
N MET A 197 -1.31 -5.34 -5.84
CA MET A 197 -2.67 -4.80 -5.72
C MET A 197 -3.55 -5.24 -6.90
N ASN A 198 -3.05 -5.14 -8.13
CA ASN A 198 -3.79 -5.56 -9.32
C ASN A 198 -4.08 -7.07 -9.30
N ASP A 199 -3.06 -7.91 -9.10
CA ASP A 199 -3.22 -9.37 -9.08
C ASP A 199 -4.15 -9.82 -7.94
N PHE A 200 -3.98 -9.24 -6.76
CA PHE A 200 -4.80 -9.52 -5.58
C PHE A 200 -6.28 -9.17 -5.82
N LEU A 201 -6.58 -7.97 -6.31
CA LEU A 201 -7.95 -7.55 -6.57
C LEU A 201 -8.58 -8.29 -7.74
N GLU A 202 -7.82 -8.60 -8.79
CA GLU A 202 -8.31 -9.43 -9.88
C GLU A 202 -8.73 -10.82 -9.37
N TYR A 203 -7.91 -11.45 -8.50
CA TYR A 203 -8.26 -12.73 -7.89
C TYR A 203 -9.48 -12.62 -6.98
N MET A 204 -9.55 -11.61 -6.13
CA MET A 204 -10.63 -11.47 -5.15
C MET A 204 -11.98 -11.17 -5.78
N LYS A 205 -12.03 -10.49 -6.93
CA LYS A 205 -13.25 -10.23 -7.71
C LYS A 205 -13.83 -11.47 -8.41
N LEU A 206 -13.04 -12.51 -8.59
CA LEU A 206 -13.50 -13.71 -9.26
C LEU A 206 -14.55 -14.45 -8.43
N ASP A 207 -15.57 -14.98 -9.12
CA ASP A 207 -16.40 -16.01 -8.54
C ASP A 207 -15.48 -17.14 -8.01
N PRO A 208 -15.70 -17.66 -6.80
CA PRO A 208 -14.83 -18.65 -6.17
C PRO A 208 -14.57 -19.91 -7.04
N TYR A 209 -15.50 -20.27 -7.91
CA TYR A 209 -15.32 -21.38 -8.85
C TYR A 209 -14.15 -21.16 -9.81
N PHE A 210 -13.91 -19.91 -10.24
CA PHE A 210 -12.85 -19.58 -11.19
C PHE A 210 -11.49 -19.33 -10.52
N ARG A 211 -11.44 -19.20 -9.19
CA ARG A 211 -10.20 -18.92 -8.44
C ARG A 211 -9.16 -19.99 -8.62
N LYS A 212 -9.55 -21.27 -8.75
CA LYS A 212 -8.64 -22.40 -9.00
C LYS A 212 -7.80 -22.25 -10.27
N PHE A 213 -8.32 -21.58 -11.29
CA PHE A 213 -7.62 -21.32 -12.56
C PHE A 213 -6.73 -20.09 -12.52
N ASN A 214 -6.82 -19.28 -11.45
CA ASN A 214 -6.12 -18.02 -11.26
C ASN A 214 -5.27 -18.01 -9.98
N HIS A 215 -4.98 -19.17 -9.43
CA HIS A 215 -4.28 -19.33 -8.15
C HIS A 215 -2.93 -18.63 -8.13
N ASN A 216 -2.23 -18.61 -9.27
CA ASN A 216 -0.94 -17.95 -9.44
C ASN A 216 -0.98 -16.41 -9.20
N LYS A 217 -2.12 -15.74 -9.37
CA LYS A 217 -2.24 -14.30 -9.06
C LYS A 217 -1.91 -13.99 -7.59
N MET A 218 -2.23 -14.91 -6.68
CA MET A 218 -1.95 -14.75 -5.26
C MET A 218 -0.52 -15.13 -4.86
N THR A 219 0.19 -15.89 -5.70
CA THR A 219 1.55 -16.36 -5.41
C THR A 219 2.62 -15.62 -6.20
N PHE A 220 2.27 -15.02 -7.32
CA PHE A 220 3.20 -14.37 -8.24
C PHE A 220 4.02 -13.25 -7.60
N SER A 221 3.41 -12.45 -6.72
CA SER A 221 4.07 -11.37 -6.01
C SER A 221 5.31 -11.81 -5.23
N MET A 222 5.35 -13.08 -4.77
CA MET A 222 6.50 -13.61 -4.05
C MET A 222 7.74 -13.79 -4.95
N SER A 223 7.59 -13.80 -6.28
CA SER A 223 8.71 -13.83 -7.21
C SER A 223 9.56 -12.55 -7.20
N TYR A 224 8.97 -11.42 -6.77
CA TYR A 224 9.64 -10.12 -6.72
C TYR A 224 9.51 -9.40 -5.36
N ALA A 225 8.88 -10.03 -4.36
CA ALA A 225 8.57 -9.41 -3.05
C ALA A 225 9.77 -8.80 -2.33
N TYR A 226 10.99 -9.20 -2.69
CA TYR A 226 12.23 -8.74 -2.06
C TYR A 226 13.09 -7.87 -2.99
N SER A 227 12.57 -7.50 -4.18
CA SER A 227 13.28 -6.59 -5.09
C SER A 227 13.26 -5.13 -4.61
N GLU A 228 12.24 -4.77 -3.85
CA GLU A 228 12.03 -3.46 -3.25
C GLU A 228 11.44 -3.60 -1.83
N ARG A 229 11.46 -2.52 -1.06
CA ARG A 229 10.76 -2.44 0.22
C ARG A 229 9.31 -2.00 -0.01
N TYR A 230 8.40 -2.96 -0.08
CA TYR A 230 7.03 -2.72 -0.52
C TYR A 230 6.03 -2.34 0.57
N VAL A 231 5.05 -1.51 0.17
CA VAL A 231 3.77 -1.34 0.84
C VAL A 231 2.69 -1.99 -0.02
N LEU A 232 1.96 -2.93 0.54
CA LEU A 232 0.76 -3.51 -0.07
C LEU A 232 -0.37 -2.51 0.07
N VAL A 233 -0.91 -2.05 -1.04
CA VAL A 233 -1.83 -0.91 -1.06
C VAL A 233 -3.22 -1.30 -1.52
N LEU A 234 -4.23 -0.85 -0.77
CA LEU A 234 -5.62 -0.74 -1.18
C LEU A 234 -6.01 0.72 -0.97
N SER A 235 -5.65 1.57 -1.95
CA SER A 235 -5.74 3.02 -1.84
C SER A 235 -7.13 3.58 -2.21
N HIS A 236 -7.23 4.91 -2.23
CA HIS A 236 -8.41 5.62 -2.72
C HIS A 236 -8.71 5.31 -4.19
N ASP A 237 -7.68 5.16 -5.04
CA ASP A 237 -7.84 4.88 -6.46
C ASP A 237 -8.63 3.62 -6.75
N GLU A 238 -8.66 2.69 -5.80
CA GLU A 238 -9.35 1.41 -5.96
C GLU A 238 -10.84 1.48 -5.63
N VAL A 239 -11.33 2.57 -5.07
CA VAL A 239 -12.71 2.71 -4.58
C VAL A 239 -13.44 3.94 -5.12
N VAL A 240 -13.03 4.41 -6.29
CA VAL A 240 -13.57 5.56 -7.03
C VAL A 240 -13.79 5.22 -8.50
N HIS A 241 -14.45 6.10 -9.24
CA HIS A 241 -14.58 6.05 -10.70
C HIS A 241 -15.15 4.73 -11.24
N LEU A 242 -16.25 4.26 -10.68
CA LEU A 242 -17.00 3.05 -11.07
C LEU A 242 -16.20 1.74 -10.82
N LYS A 243 -15.24 1.77 -9.90
CA LYS A 243 -14.50 0.58 -9.50
C LYS A 243 -15.13 -0.19 -8.34
N CYS A 244 -16.24 0.28 -7.78
CA CYS A 244 -16.93 -0.21 -6.59
C CYS A 244 -16.16 -0.02 -5.27
N SER A 245 -16.86 -0.05 -4.14
CA SER A 245 -16.21 -0.12 -2.83
C SER A 245 -15.46 -1.45 -2.65
N MET A 246 -14.59 -1.54 -1.65
CA MET A 246 -13.82 -2.77 -1.42
C MET A 246 -14.71 -3.96 -1.10
N LEU A 247 -15.80 -3.75 -0.33
CA LEU A 247 -16.77 -4.81 -0.02
C LEU A 247 -17.55 -5.24 -1.28
N GLU A 248 -17.96 -4.29 -2.12
CA GLU A 248 -18.73 -4.58 -3.32
C GLU A 248 -17.90 -5.29 -4.43
N LYS A 249 -16.57 -5.22 -4.36
CA LYS A 249 -15.70 -6.03 -5.23
C LYS A 249 -15.77 -7.53 -4.93
N MET A 250 -16.17 -7.90 -3.72
CA MET A 250 -16.25 -9.30 -3.31
C MET A 250 -17.47 -9.98 -3.96
N PRO A 251 -17.33 -11.19 -4.51
CA PRO A 251 -18.43 -11.93 -5.10
C PRO A 251 -19.39 -12.51 -4.05
N GLY A 252 -20.59 -12.87 -4.50
CA GLY A 252 -21.62 -13.51 -3.67
C GLY A 252 -22.61 -12.53 -3.03
N GLU A 253 -23.44 -13.05 -2.16
CA GLU A 253 -24.39 -12.28 -1.36
C GLU A 253 -23.67 -11.55 -0.23
N LEU A 254 -24.31 -10.56 0.37
CA LEU A 254 -23.70 -9.68 1.38
C LEU A 254 -22.98 -10.43 2.53
N PRO A 255 -23.51 -11.52 3.11
CA PRO A 255 -22.79 -12.30 4.12
C PRO A 255 -21.48 -12.92 3.60
N ASP A 256 -21.47 -13.38 2.35
CA ASP A 256 -20.26 -13.97 1.73
C ASP A 256 -19.25 -12.90 1.37
N LYS A 257 -19.71 -11.71 0.95
CA LYS A 257 -18.83 -10.55 0.72
C LYS A 257 -18.03 -10.20 1.98
N PHE A 258 -18.67 -10.15 3.14
CA PHE A 258 -17.96 -9.89 4.40
C PHE A 258 -16.95 -10.99 4.76
N LYS A 259 -17.30 -12.27 4.56
CA LYS A 259 -16.37 -13.38 4.79
C LYS A 259 -15.16 -13.31 3.84
N ASN A 260 -15.42 -13.07 2.55
CA ASN A 260 -14.37 -12.88 1.55
C ASN A 260 -13.44 -11.71 1.92
N LEU A 261 -14.01 -10.58 2.34
CA LEU A 261 -13.22 -9.40 2.67
C LEU A 261 -12.37 -9.62 3.93
N LYS A 262 -12.89 -10.32 4.95
CA LYS A 262 -12.10 -10.73 6.11
C LYS A 262 -10.94 -11.64 5.71
N ALA A 263 -11.18 -12.64 4.85
CA ALA A 263 -10.14 -13.52 4.33
C ALA A 263 -9.09 -12.73 3.52
N ALA A 264 -9.52 -11.77 2.69
CA ALA A 264 -8.64 -10.89 1.93
C ALA A 264 -7.73 -10.05 2.82
N TYR A 265 -8.29 -9.37 3.83
CA TYR A 265 -7.52 -8.53 4.75
C TYR A 265 -6.55 -9.33 5.62
N SER A 266 -6.94 -10.55 6.03
CA SER A 266 -6.03 -11.44 6.76
C SER A 266 -4.84 -11.89 5.89
N PHE A 267 -5.09 -12.21 4.61
CA PHE A 267 -4.03 -12.56 3.66
C PHE A 267 -3.06 -11.38 3.47
N MET A 268 -3.58 -10.19 3.19
CA MET A 268 -2.79 -8.97 3.10
C MET A 268 -1.96 -8.72 4.37
N THR A 269 -2.56 -8.88 5.55
CA THR A 269 -1.89 -8.66 6.85
C THR A 269 -0.73 -9.63 7.06
N CYS A 270 -0.90 -10.89 6.67
CA CYS A 270 0.11 -11.93 6.86
C CYS A 270 1.14 -12.01 5.72
N HIS A 271 0.86 -11.47 4.54
CA HIS A 271 1.81 -11.40 3.41
C HIS A 271 2.99 -10.46 3.73
N PRO A 272 4.23 -10.70 3.23
CA PRO A 272 5.33 -9.74 3.37
C PRO A 272 5.02 -8.35 2.80
N GLY A 273 5.58 -7.31 3.41
CA GLY A 273 5.39 -5.90 3.04
C GLY A 273 4.56 -5.12 4.06
N LYS A 274 4.63 -3.78 4.04
CA LYS A 274 3.79 -2.90 4.86
C LYS A 274 2.36 -2.88 4.29
N LYS A 275 1.40 -2.32 5.03
CA LYS A 275 -0.03 -2.40 4.70
C LYS A 275 -0.64 -1.01 4.61
N LEU A 276 -1.51 -0.80 3.65
CA LEU A 276 -2.32 0.41 3.53
C LEU A 276 -3.76 0.05 3.20
N LEU A 277 -4.68 0.52 4.02
CA LEU A 277 -6.12 0.52 3.77
C LEU A 277 -6.59 1.97 3.66
N PHE A 278 -7.50 2.24 2.73
CA PHE A 278 -8.15 3.54 2.64
C PHE A 278 -9.33 3.62 3.62
N MET A 279 -9.62 4.82 4.12
CA MET A 279 -10.70 5.07 5.08
C MET A 279 -12.05 4.53 4.59
N GLY A 280 -12.82 3.93 5.49
CA GLY A 280 -14.11 3.30 5.20
C GLY A 280 -14.01 1.82 4.81
N GLN A 281 -12.84 1.35 4.37
CA GLN A 281 -12.65 -0.07 4.04
C GLN A 281 -12.68 -0.95 5.29
N GLU A 282 -12.24 -0.42 6.43
CA GLU A 282 -12.19 -1.13 7.71
C GLU A 282 -13.56 -1.51 8.27
N PHE A 283 -14.62 -0.82 7.87
CA PHE A 283 -15.98 -1.18 8.26
C PHE A 283 -16.87 -1.58 7.06
N GLY A 284 -16.28 -1.69 5.86
CA GLY A 284 -16.98 -2.19 4.67
C GLY A 284 -17.99 -1.21 4.11
N GLN A 285 -17.60 0.05 3.89
CA GLN A 285 -18.45 1.03 3.20
C GLN A 285 -18.99 0.44 1.91
N LEU A 286 -20.28 0.63 1.65
CA LEU A 286 -20.96 0.05 0.49
C LEU A 286 -20.77 0.88 -0.77
N ARG A 287 -20.82 2.21 -0.64
CA ARG A 287 -20.62 3.14 -1.76
C ARG A 287 -19.15 3.40 -2.02
N GLU A 288 -18.82 3.76 -3.25
CA GLU A 288 -17.54 4.36 -3.56
C GLU A 288 -17.30 5.62 -2.73
N TRP A 289 -16.03 5.90 -2.46
CA TRP A 289 -15.65 7.14 -1.80
C TRP A 289 -15.93 8.37 -2.72
N SER A 290 -16.25 9.50 -2.11
CA SER A 290 -16.41 10.78 -2.77
C SER A 290 -16.05 11.89 -1.80
N GLU A 291 -15.36 12.92 -2.28
CA GLU A 291 -15.03 14.14 -1.55
C GLU A 291 -16.27 14.98 -1.20
N GLU A 292 -17.38 14.78 -1.90
CA GLU A 292 -18.62 15.55 -1.72
C GLU A 292 -19.42 15.15 -0.48
N ARG A 293 -19.01 14.07 0.21
CA ARG A 293 -19.77 13.53 1.36
C ARG A 293 -18.86 12.84 2.37
N GLU A 294 -19.35 12.77 3.60
CA GLU A 294 -18.69 11.97 4.65
C GLU A 294 -18.83 10.46 4.40
N LEU A 295 -18.02 9.68 5.13
CA LEU A 295 -18.15 8.23 5.16
C LEU A 295 -19.50 7.81 5.73
N ASP A 296 -19.98 6.64 5.34
CA ASP A 296 -21.28 6.09 5.76
C ASP A 296 -21.23 5.54 7.18
N TRP A 297 -20.90 6.36 8.18
CA TRP A 297 -20.77 5.98 9.59
C TRP A 297 -22.01 5.31 10.16
N PHE A 298 -23.20 5.58 9.59
CA PHE A 298 -24.44 4.93 10.00
C PHE A 298 -24.41 3.41 9.80
N LEU A 299 -23.59 2.87 8.89
CA LEU A 299 -23.42 1.44 8.68
C LEU A 299 -22.90 0.72 9.93
N LEU A 300 -22.22 1.43 10.82
CA LEU A 300 -21.80 0.87 12.11
C LEU A 300 -22.97 0.58 13.08
N GLN A 301 -24.21 0.95 12.74
CA GLN A 301 -25.40 0.49 13.44
C GLN A 301 -25.73 -0.96 13.11
N GLU A 302 -25.23 -1.47 11.97
CA GLU A 302 -25.43 -2.84 11.51
C GLU A 302 -24.31 -3.77 12.00
N GLN A 303 -24.70 -4.97 12.49
CA GLN A 303 -23.76 -5.91 13.10
C GLN A 303 -22.62 -6.35 12.16
N PRO A 304 -22.85 -6.69 10.88
CA PRO A 304 -21.77 -7.14 10.00
C PRO A 304 -20.65 -6.10 9.80
N HIS A 305 -21.00 -4.82 9.76
CA HIS A 305 -20.04 -3.72 9.64
C HIS A 305 -19.21 -3.53 10.91
N ARG A 306 -19.84 -3.62 12.10
CA ARG A 306 -19.12 -3.62 13.39
C ARG A 306 -18.18 -4.82 13.51
N ASP A 307 -18.63 -6.00 13.10
CA ASP A 307 -17.82 -7.23 13.14
C ASP A 307 -16.60 -7.13 12.22
N LEU A 308 -16.76 -6.52 11.04
CA LEU A 308 -15.63 -6.27 10.16
C LEU A 308 -14.64 -5.25 10.76
N GLN A 309 -15.15 -4.14 11.32
CA GLN A 309 -14.30 -3.13 11.96
C GLN A 309 -13.51 -3.74 13.14
N LYS A 310 -14.18 -4.53 13.96
CA LYS A 310 -13.52 -5.27 15.04
C LYS A 310 -12.46 -6.23 14.49
N TYR A 311 -12.78 -6.97 13.43
CA TYR A 311 -11.84 -7.90 12.80
C TYR A 311 -10.57 -7.19 12.29
N VAL A 312 -10.72 -6.04 11.63
CA VAL A 312 -9.59 -5.22 11.19
C VAL A 312 -8.78 -4.71 12.39
N SER A 313 -9.44 -4.27 13.46
CA SER A 313 -8.77 -3.88 14.71
C SER A 313 -7.97 -5.03 15.33
N ASP A 314 -8.54 -6.25 15.30
CA ASP A 314 -7.87 -7.47 15.77
C ASP A 314 -6.63 -7.79 14.89
N LEU A 315 -6.72 -7.65 13.55
CA LEU A 315 -5.59 -7.81 12.63
C LEU A 315 -4.47 -6.80 12.91
N LEU A 316 -4.80 -5.53 13.14
CA LEU A 316 -3.82 -4.49 13.46
C LEU A 316 -3.15 -4.77 14.82
N THR A 317 -3.90 -5.26 15.79
CA THR A 317 -3.39 -5.67 17.11
C THR A 317 -2.44 -6.86 16.96
N LEU A 318 -2.82 -7.86 16.18
CA LEU A 318 -1.99 -9.02 15.85
C LEU A 318 -0.69 -8.60 15.15
N TYR A 319 -0.79 -7.74 14.14
CA TYR A 319 0.36 -7.24 13.39
C TYR A 319 1.38 -6.56 14.31
N LYS A 320 0.93 -5.67 15.19
CA LYS A 320 1.79 -4.98 16.16
C LYS A 320 2.41 -5.94 17.19
N LYS A 321 1.68 -6.98 17.59
CA LYS A 321 2.10 -7.92 18.63
C LYS A 321 3.16 -8.92 18.16
N TYR A 322 3.13 -9.34 16.90
CA TYR A 322 3.98 -10.42 16.39
C TYR A 322 5.02 -9.90 15.38
N PRO A 323 6.31 -9.74 15.81
CA PRO A 323 7.38 -9.30 14.90
C PRO A 323 7.55 -10.18 13.65
N ALA A 324 7.12 -11.44 13.69
CA ALA A 324 7.10 -12.31 12.52
C ALA A 324 6.31 -11.70 11.32
N LEU A 325 5.36 -10.81 11.56
CA LEU A 325 4.52 -10.22 10.52
C LEU A 325 5.14 -8.98 9.85
N TYR A 326 6.20 -8.39 10.44
CA TYR A 326 6.75 -7.13 9.91
C TYR A 326 8.27 -6.99 9.96
N ALA A 327 8.96 -7.69 10.90
CA ALA A 327 10.37 -7.43 11.14
C ALA A 327 11.31 -7.98 10.06
N MET A 328 10.84 -8.95 9.27
CA MET A 328 11.59 -9.57 8.17
C MET A 328 10.84 -9.44 6.84
N ASP A 329 10.13 -8.32 6.63
CA ASP A 329 9.37 -8.09 5.39
C ASP A 329 10.27 -8.02 4.15
N ASN A 330 11.52 -7.58 4.32
CA ASN A 330 12.48 -7.38 3.24
C ASN A 330 13.56 -8.49 3.19
N ASP A 331 13.38 -9.56 3.97
CA ASP A 331 14.32 -10.68 4.05
C ASP A 331 13.61 -11.97 3.60
N PRO A 332 14.06 -12.65 2.52
CA PRO A 332 13.46 -13.88 2.06
C PRO A 332 13.44 -15.00 3.12
N GLU A 333 14.36 -14.97 4.10
CA GLU A 333 14.33 -15.90 5.23
C GLU A 333 13.09 -15.72 6.12
N GLY A 334 12.41 -14.57 6.05
CA GLY A 334 11.19 -14.25 6.81
C GLY A 334 9.93 -14.94 6.35
N PHE A 335 9.95 -15.60 5.19
CA PHE A 335 8.78 -16.23 4.57
C PHE A 335 9.08 -17.66 4.11
N GLU A 336 8.08 -18.53 4.21
CA GLU A 336 8.15 -19.88 3.67
C GLU A 336 6.76 -20.40 3.29
N TRP A 337 6.56 -20.72 2.02
CA TRP A 337 5.36 -21.43 1.63
C TRP A 337 5.28 -22.80 2.30
N ILE A 338 4.12 -23.13 2.88
CA ILE A 338 3.78 -24.51 3.24
C ILE A 338 3.17 -25.19 2.02
N ASN A 339 2.11 -24.61 1.46
CA ASN A 339 1.53 -25.05 0.22
C ASN A 339 1.11 -23.85 -0.64
N ALA A 340 1.82 -23.64 -1.75
CA ALA A 340 1.52 -22.62 -2.76
C ALA A 340 0.68 -23.17 -3.93
N ASN A 341 0.42 -24.48 -3.97
CA ASN A 341 -0.09 -25.16 -5.16
C ASN A 341 -1.47 -25.81 -4.96
N ASP A 342 -2.16 -25.47 -3.89
CA ASP A 342 -3.53 -26.01 -3.61
C ASP A 342 -4.60 -25.25 -4.40
N GLY A 343 -4.40 -25.11 -5.69
CA GLY A 343 -5.27 -24.37 -6.60
C GLY A 343 -6.67 -24.96 -6.68
N ASP A 344 -6.81 -26.27 -6.74
CA ASP A 344 -8.11 -26.95 -6.84
C ASP A 344 -9.05 -26.62 -5.68
N ARG A 345 -8.50 -26.37 -4.49
CA ARG A 345 -9.24 -25.97 -3.30
C ARG A 345 -9.18 -24.47 -3.01
N SER A 346 -8.35 -23.72 -3.77
CA SER A 346 -8.06 -22.29 -3.53
C SER A 346 -7.67 -22.01 -2.08
N ILE A 347 -6.79 -22.86 -1.54
CA ILE A 347 -6.25 -22.72 -0.17
C ILE A 347 -4.79 -22.34 -0.26
N PHE A 348 -4.38 -21.40 0.62
CA PHE A 348 -3.00 -20.96 0.77
C PHE A 348 -2.53 -21.18 2.19
N SER A 349 -1.31 -21.66 2.34
CA SER A 349 -0.66 -21.77 3.64
C SER A 349 0.81 -21.44 3.57
N PHE A 350 1.26 -20.64 4.54
CA PHE A 350 2.66 -20.21 4.63
C PHE A 350 3.05 -19.88 6.07
N VAL A 351 4.35 -19.75 6.27
CA VAL A 351 4.95 -19.34 7.55
C VAL A 351 5.57 -17.95 7.42
N ARG A 352 5.34 -17.10 8.41
CA ARG A 352 6.12 -15.90 8.68
C ARG A 352 7.07 -16.18 9.85
N LYS A 353 8.34 -15.91 9.63
CA LYS A 353 9.38 -16.18 10.64
C LYS A 353 9.77 -14.92 11.39
N SER A 354 9.97 -15.06 12.67
CA SER A 354 10.49 -13.99 13.55
C SER A 354 12.03 -13.99 13.54
N PRO A 355 12.69 -12.83 13.66
CA PRO A 355 14.15 -12.74 13.80
C PRO A 355 14.69 -13.59 14.95
N THR A 356 13.91 -13.71 16.03
CA THR A 356 14.27 -14.51 17.20
C THR A 356 13.99 -16.00 17.06
N LYS A 357 13.40 -16.43 15.94
CA LYS A 357 12.91 -17.80 15.68
C LYS A 357 11.88 -18.31 16.70
N ARG A 358 11.28 -17.40 17.47
CA ARG A 358 10.19 -17.66 18.44
C ARG A 358 8.94 -16.93 17.97
N ASN A 359 7.77 -17.49 18.30
CA ASN A 359 6.50 -16.92 17.91
C ASN A 359 6.38 -16.68 16.39
N ASN A 360 6.84 -17.67 15.61
CA ASN A 360 6.56 -17.69 14.18
C ASN A 360 5.06 -17.79 13.96
N ILE A 361 4.60 -17.31 12.82
CA ILE A 361 3.19 -17.37 12.43
C ILE A 361 3.04 -18.41 11.32
N LEU A 362 2.11 -19.34 11.48
CA LEU A 362 1.57 -20.18 10.43
C LEU A 362 0.21 -19.62 10.04
N TYR A 363 0.06 -19.29 8.78
CA TYR A 363 -1.17 -18.75 8.19
C TYR A 363 -1.80 -19.77 7.25
N VAL A 364 -3.12 -19.94 7.32
CA VAL A 364 -3.91 -20.78 6.43
C VAL A 364 -5.20 -20.03 6.06
N VAL A 365 -5.58 -20.04 4.78
CA VAL A 365 -6.81 -19.41 4.30
C VAL A 365 -7.49 -20.26 3.23
N ASN A 366 -8.81 -20.34 3.31
CA ASN A 366 -9.69 -20.95 2.34
C ASN A 366 -10.49 -19.86 1.60
N PHE A 367 -10.24 -19.68 0.32
CA PHE A 367 -10.95 -18.67 -0.49
C PHE A 367 -12.18 -19.25 -1.23
N THR A 368 -12.79 -20.31 -0.70
CA THR A 368 -14.00 -20.91 -1.28
C THR A 368 -15.16 -21.00 -0.28
N PRO A 369 -16.42 -21.05 -0.78
CA PRO A 369 -17.59 -21.23 0.07
C PRO A 369 -17.80 -22.70 0.51
N VAL A 370 -16.72 -23.47 0.64
CA VAL A 370 -16.79 -24.91 0.95
C VAL A 370 -16.07 -25.19 2.25
N ASP A 371 -16.78 -25.75 3.21
CA ASP A 371 -16.19 -26.23 4.47
C ASP A 371 -15.23 -27.40 4.24
N ARG A 372 -14.13 -27.40 4.99
CA ARG A 372 -13.10 -28.44 4.96
C ARG A 372 -12.91 -29.00 6.39
N PRO A 373 -13.83 -29.84 6.89
CA PRO A 373 -13.83 -30.22 8.30
C PRO A 373 -12.58 -31.01 8.73
N ASP A 374 -11.95 -31.71 7.81
CA ASP A 374 -10.75 -32.54 8.05
C ASP A 374 -9.51 -32.01 7.30
N TYR A 375 -9.43 -30.67 7.07
CA TYR A 375 -8.28 -30.11 6.37
C TYR A 375 -7.00 -30.37 7.15
N ARG A 376 -6.02 -30.94 6.48
CA ARG A 376 -4.71 -31.23 7.10
C ARG A 376 -3.67 -30.21 6.66
N VAL A 377 -3.04 -29.61 7.65
CA VAL A 377 -2.00 -28.60 7.45
C VAL A 377 -0.63 -29.22 7.65
N GLY A 378 0.20 -29.19 6.61
CA GLY A 378 1.61 -29.57 6.71
C GLY A 378 2.41 -28.55 7.53
N VAL A 379 3.36 -29.02 8.36
CA VAL A 379 4.17 -28.14 9.19
C VAL A 379 5.63 -28.60 9.28
N PRO A 380 6.58 -27.64 9.40
CA PRO A 380 8.01 -27.96 9.36
C PRO A 380 8.52 -28.62 10.63
N LYS A 381 7.81 -28.49 11.75
CA LYS A 381 8.29 -28.96 13.08
C LYS A 381 7.21 -29.71 13.85
N LYS A 382 7.63 -30.74 14.58
CA LYS A 382 6.78 -31.46 15.55
C LYS A 382 6.63 -30.62 16.81
N LYS A 383 5.70 -29.65 16.76
CA LYS A 383 5.43 -28.71 17.87
C LYS A 383 3.92 -28.63 18.17
N GLN A 384 3.60 -27.82 19.14
CA GLN A 384 2.26 -27.33 19.39
C GLN A 384 2.06 -26.03 18.64
N TYR A 385 0.94 -25.94 17.92
CA TYR A 385 0.51 -24.78 17.16
C TYR A 385 -0.70 -24.18 17.86
N LYS A 386 -0.58 -22.94 18.33
CA LYS A 386 -1.63 -22.25 19.08
C LYS A 386 -2.40 -21.35 18.13
N LEU A 387 -3.67 -21.67 17.87
CA LEU A 387 -4.57 -20.77 17.14
C LEU A 387 -4.75 -19.49 17.95
N ILE A 388 -4.50 -18.34 17.35
CA ILE A 388 -4.57 -17.02 17.99
C ILE A 388 -5.60 -16.11 17.33
N MET A 389 -6.00 -16.43 16.09
CA MET A 389 -7.02 -15.70 15.34
C MET A 389 -7.63 -16.62 14.29
N ASP A 390 -8.92 -16.48 14.06
CA ASP A 390 -9.68 -17.15 13.00
C ASP A 390 -10.56 -16.13 12.22
N GLU A 391 -11.49 -16.58 11.40
CA GLU A 391 -12.41 -15.73 10.61
C GLU A 391 -13.36 -14.87 11.46
N ASN A 392 -13.44 -15.14 12.75
CA ASN A 392 -14.25 -14.37 13.71
C ASN A 392 -13.44 -13.30 14.46
N GLY A 393 -12.11 -13.32 14.32
CA GLY A 393 -11.18 -12.41 14.98
C GLY A 393 -10.25 -13.11 15.97
N MET A 394 -9.66 -12.35 16.89
CA MET A 394 -8.81 -12.91 17.95
C MET A 394 -9.59 -13.88 18.83
N THR A 395 -9.02 -15.04 19.09
CA THR A 395 -9.65 -16.11 19.85
C THR A 395 -8.82 -16.52 21.07
N GLU A 396 -9.47 -17.13 22.07
CA GLU A 396 -8.76 -17.83 23.13
C GLU A 396 -7.88 -18.93 22.52
N PRO A 397 -6.61 -19.02 22.91
CA PRO A 397 -5.64 -19.91 22.26
C PRO A 397 -6.04 -21.38 22.37
N LYS A 398 -6.36 -22.01 21.24
CA LYS A 398 -6.57 -23.45 21.11
C LYS A 398 -5.29 -24.09 20.59
N THR A 399 -4.89 -25.22 21.17
CA THR A 399 -3.62 -25.89 20.83
C THR A 399 -3.85 -27.11 19.97
N PHE A 400 -3.16 -27.15 18.82
CA PHE A 400 -3.10 -28.28 17.91
C PHE A 400 -1.71 -28.92 17.95
N LYS A 401 -1.64 -30.23 18.16
CA LYS A 401 -0.37 -30.97 18.23
C LYS A 401 -0.05 -31.58 16.88
N ALA A 402 1.10 -31.24 16.33
CA ALA A 402 1.58 -31.89 15.12
C ALA A 402 1.99 -33.35 15.38
N VAL A 403 1.52 -34.23 14.51
CA VAL A 403 1.86 -35.66 14.49
C VAL A 403 2.81 -35.98 13.35
N LYS A 404 3.50 -37.12 13.42
CA LYS A 404 4.37 -37.60 12.34
C LYS A 404 3.49 -38.21 11.23
N GLN A 405 2.94 -37.32 10.42
CA GLN A 405 2.17 -37.65 9.24
C GLN A 405 2.50 -36.62 8.17
N GLU A 406 3.03 -37.10 7.05
CA GLU A 406 3.40 -36.22 5.94
C GLU A 406 2.18 -35.53 5.32
N CYS A 407 2.31 -34.25 5.04
CA CYS A 407 1.35 -33.41 4.33
C CYS A 407 2.07 -32.19 3.75
N ASP A 408 1.69 -31.75 2.54
CA ASP A 408 2.28 -30.57 1.89
C ASP A 408 3.82 -30.63 1.78
N ASN A 409 4.37 -31.82 1.51
CA ASN A 409 5.82 -32.07 1.53
C ASN A 409 6.50 -31.74 2.88
N ARG A 410 5.75 -31.76 3.98
CA ARG A 410 6.25 -31.57 5.34
C ARG A 410 6.11 -32.86 6.13
N PRO A 411 7.11 -33.20 6.98
CA PRO A 411 7.13 -34.48 7.70
C PRO A 411 6.10 -34.58 8.83
N PHE A 412 5.52 -33.45 9.21
CA PHE A 412 4.55 -33.34 10.29
C PHE A 412 3.30 -32.59 9.82
N SER A 413 2.18 -32.85 10.46
CA SER A 413 0.91 -32.18 10.16
C SER A 413 -0.04 -32.26 11.34
N PHE A 414 -1.11 -31.48 11.30
CA PHE A 414 -2.26 -31.60 12.18
C PHE A 414 -3.55 -31.34 11.39
N ALA A 415 -4.67 -31.88 11.88
CA ALA A 415 -5.98 -31.59 11.30
C ALA A 415 -6.56 -30.30 11.91
N TYR A 416 -7.22 -29.51 11.07
CA TYR A 416 -7.93 -28.29 11.44
C TYR A 416 -9.25 -28.19 10.66
N PRO A 417 -10.40 -27.97 11.32
CA PRO A 417 -11.66 -27.75 10.60
C PRO A 417 -11.66 -26.35 10.00
N LEU A 418 -11.30 -26.24 8.71
CA LEU A 418 -11.19 -24.99 7.99
C LEU A 418 -12.54 -24.66 7.34
N PRO A 419 -13.29 -23.66 7.81
CA PRO A 419 -14.61 -23.35 7.27
C PRO A 419 -14.58 -22.67 5.91
N ALA A 420 -15.74 -22.46 5.33
CA ALA A 420 -15.95 -21.66 4.13
C ALA A 420 -15.44 -20.23 4.36
N TYR A 421 -14.58 -19.74 3.46
CA TYR A 421 -13.85 -18.48 3.61
C TYR A 421 -13.05 -18.37 4.92
N GLY A 422 -12.71 -19.53 5.48
CA GLY A 422 -12.05 -19.64 6.78
C GLY A 422 -10.63 -19.15 6.79
N VAL A 423 -10.23 -18.60 7.92
CA VAL A 423 -8.90 -18.11 8.23
C VAL A 423 -8.39 -18.82 9.46
N ALA A 424 -7.12 -19.19 9.50
CA ALA A 424 -6.50 -19.71 10.71
C ALA A 424 -5.07 -19.17 10.84
N ILE A 425 -4.81 -18.49 11.95
CA ILE A 425 -3.50 -17.92 12.28
C ILE A 425 -3.00 -18.57 13.55
N PHE A 426 -1.89 -19.27 13.43
CA PHE A 426 -1.27 -19.98 14.56
C PHE A 426 0.08 -19.36 14.90
N THR A 427 0.44 -19.40 16.19
CA THR A 427 1.82 -19.14 16.63
C THR A 427 2.47 -20.42 17.16
N TYR A 428 3.83 -20.56 16.98
CA TYR A 428 4.58 -21.75 17.42
C TYR A 428 6.07 -21.47 17.70
#